data_b644dd53561d25a3f6eee700b59f5687
#
_entry.id   b644dd53561d25a3f6eee700b59f5687
#
_cell.length_a   1.000
_cell.length_b   1.000
_cell.length_c   1.000
_cell.angle_alpha   90.00
_cell.angle_beta   90.00
_cell.angle_gamma   90.00
#
_symmetry.space_group_name_H-M   'P 1'
#
loop_
_entity.id
_entity.type
_entity.pdbx_description
1 polymer ?
#
loop_
_entity_poly.entity_id
_entity_poly.type
_entity_poly.pdbx_seq_one_letter_code
_entity_poly.pdbx_strand_id
1 'polypeptide(L)'
;MATFILFLALIIVGFVCGFLLDKYTWQDGLAITFYIIGVSAAIGLIIASLSLINIDKRFESTLNSYEAITEMVESYDGLEFGNMTALTESVVKMNLTIAQHKAHYTSVWTGPWYSSKIAELKPITFHKKEQKE
;
A
#
# COMPACT_ATOMS: atom_id res chain seq x y z
N MET A 1 8.59 -3.62 6.25
CA MET A 1 9.74 -4.34 6.83
C MET A 1 9.34 -5.30 7.95
N ALA A 2 8.56 -4.87 8.95
CA ALA A 2 8.16 -5.74 10.07
C ALA A 2 7.44 -7.03 9.62
N THR A 3 6.55 -6.97 8.63
CA THR A 3 5.83 -8.12 8.09
C THR A 3 6.78 -9.19 7.53
N PHE A 4 7.83 -8.78 6.81
CA PHE A 4 8.83 -9.71 6.27
C PHE A 4 9.67 -10.36 7.37
N ILE A 5 10.04 -9.59 8.39
CA ILE A 5 10.78 -10.11 9.55
C ILE A 5 9.91 -11.13 10.30
N LEU A 6 8.60 -10.86 10.45
CA LEU A 6 7.66 -11.78 11.08
C LEU A 6 7.57 -13.11 10.30
N PHE A 7 7.38 -13.06 8.97
CA PHE A 7 7.34 -14.27 8.15
C PHE A 7 8.65 -15.06 8.23
N LEU A 8 9.80 -14.37 8.16
CA LEU A 8 11.10 -15.01 8.26
C LEU A 8 11.29 -15.70 9.63
N ALA A 9 10.89 -15.02 10.71
CA ALA A 9 10.93 -15.60 12.04
C ALA A 9 10.04 -16.84 12.16
N LEU A 10 8.82 -16.80 11.61
CA LEU A 10 7.90 -17.95 11.62
C LEU A 10 8.44 -19.13 10.81
N ILE A 11 9.12 -18.88 9.68
CA ILE A 11 9.78 -19.92 8.90
C ILE A 11 10.88 -20.57 9.74
N ILE A 12 11.77 -19.79 10.32
CA ILE A 12 12.88 -20.32 11.13
C ILE A 12 12.36 -21.12 12.32
N VAL A 13 11.41 -20.56 13.08
CA VAL A 13 10.81 -21.22 14.26
C VAL A 13 10.10 -22.51 13.83
N GLY A 14 9.30 -22.46 12.75
CA GLY A 14 8.58 -23.63 12.25
C GLY A 14 9.51 -24.80 11.90
N PHE A 15 10.57 -24.51 11.12
CA PHE A 15 11.50 -25.58 10.71
C PHE A 15 12.41 -26.05 11.84
N VAL A 16 12.96 -25.13 12.66
CA VAL A 16 13.84 -25.50 13.77
C VAL A 16 13.10 -26.28 14.84
N CYS A 17 11.94 -25.79 15.28
CA CYS A 17 11.12 -26.50 16.27
C CYS A 17 10.60 -27.83 15.73
N GLY A 18 10.15 -27.87 14.46
CA GLY A 18 9.73 -29.11 13.82
C GLY A 18 10.85 -30.15 13.81
N PHE A 19 12.06 -29.76 13.39
CA PHE A 19 13.23 -30.65 13.38
C PHE A 19 13.64 -31.14 14.76
N LEU A 20 13.64 -30.26 15.77
CA LEU A 20 14.00 -30.63 17.15
C LEU A 20 12.97 -31.59 17.75
N LEU A 21 11.68 -31.36 17.52
CA LEU A 21 10.61 -32.24 18.00
C LEU A 21 10.66 -33.62 17.36
N ASP A 22 10.85 -33.67 16.04
CA ASP A 22 10.99 -34.90 15.28
C ASP A 22 12.18 -35.75 15.79
N LYS A 23 13.30 -35.08 16.03
CA LYS A 23 14.54 -35.76 16.47
C LYS A 23 14.55 -36.20 17.93
N TYR A 24 13.93 -35.44 18.86
CA TYR A 24 14.17 -35.63 20.29
C TYR A 24 12.94 -36.07 21.10
N THR A 25 11.72 -35.96 20.59
CA THR A 25 10.53 -36.12 21.43
C THR A 25 9.53 -37.18 21.00
N TRP A 26 9.73 -37.88 19.89
CA TRP A 26 8.76 -38.86 19.35
C TRP A 26 7.32 -38.33 19.23
N GLN A 27 7.14 -37.01 19.17
CA GLN A 27 5.84 -36.36 19.07
C GLN A 27 5.59 -35.91 17.61
N ASP A 28 5.43 -36.86 16.72
CA ASP A 28 5.28 -36.64 15.27
C ASP A 28 4.18 -35.62 14.95
N GLY A 29 3.06 -35.63 15.70
CA GLY A 29 1.96 -34.69 15.49
C GLY A 29 2.34 -33.24 15.72
N LEU A 30 3.14 -32.95 16.75
CA LEU A 30 3.62 -31.58 17.01
C LEU A 30 4.67 -31.14 16.00
N ALA A 31 5.59 -32.03 15.61
CA ALA A 31 6.58 -31.76 14.58
C ALA A 31 5.92 -31.38 13.25
N ILE A 32 4.92 -32.14 12.82
CA ILE A 32 4.13 -31.88 11.61
C ILE A 32 3.46 -30.49 11.69
N THR A 33 2.89 -30.13 12.84
CA THR A 33 2.24 -28.81 13.03
C THR A 33 3.24 -27.68 12.81
N PHE A 34 4.45 -27.78 13.36
CA PHE A 34 5.49 -26.77 13.16
C PHE A 34 5.98 -26.70 11.71
N TYR A 35 6.11 -27.83 11.01
CA TYR A 35 6.43 -27.81 9.59
C TYR A 35 5.34 -27.14 8.76
N ILE A 36 4.05 -27.38 9.05
CA ILE A 36 2.94 -26.71 8.36
C ILE A 36 3.00 -25.20 8.57
N ILE A 37 3.29 -24.74 9.79
CA ILE A 37 3.47 -23.30 10.09
C ILE A 37 4.62 -22.71 9.25
N GLY A 38 5.78 -23.38 9.22
CA GLY A 38 6.94 -22.95 8.44
C GLY A 38 6.64 -22.84 6.94
N VAL A 39 6.01 -23.86 6.37
CA VAL A 39 5.63 -23.89 4.94
C VAL A 39 4.59 -22.82 4.63
N SER A 40 3.56 -22.66 5.47
CA SER A 40 2.54 -21.62 5.29
C SER A 40 3.14 -20.22 5.34
N ALA A 41 4.07 -19.97 6.24
CA ALA A 41 4.79 -18.69 6.33
C ALA A 41 5.68 -18.46 5.09
N ALA A 42 6.32 -19.49 4.54
CA ALA A 42 7.12 -19.37 3.32
C ALA A 42 6.24 -19.00 2.11
N ILE A 43 5.08 -19.63 1.96
CA ILE A 43 4.10 -19.28 0.90
C ILE A 43 3.63 -17.83 1.09
N GLY A 44 3.31 -17.42 2.33
CA GLY A 44 2.93 -16.05 2.64
C GLY A 44 4.02 -15.05 2.25
N LEU A 45 5.29 -15.36 2.50
CA LEU A 45 6.42 -14.51 2.12
C LEU A 45 6.55 -14.36 0.60
N ILE A 46 6.34 -15.44 -0.16
CA ILE A 46 6.38 -15.41 -1.64
C ILE A 46 5.26 -14.51 -2.16
N ILE A 47 4.02 -14.68 -1.69
CA ILE A 47 2.89 -13.86 -2.11
C ILE A 47 3.14 -12.38 -1.77
N ALA A 48 3.66 -12.12 -0.58
CA ALA A 48 4.03 -10.79 -0.14
C ALA A 48 5.07 -10.15 -1.08
N SER A 49 6.11 -10.90 -1.44
CA SER A 49 7.18 -10.43 -2.33
C SER A 49 6.64 -10.13 -3.75
N LEU A 50 5.80 -11.00 -4.30
CA LEU A 50 5.17 -10.80 -5.61
C LEU A 50 4.26 -9.57 -5.63
N SER A 51 3.56 -9.29 -4.53
CA SER A 51 2.72 -8.10 -4.40
C SER A 51 3.53 -6.81 -4.43
N LEU A 52 4.78 -6.82 -3.92
CA LEU A 52 5.65 -5.64 -3.94
C LEU A 52 6.19 -5.31 -5.32
N ILE A 53 6.44 -6.32 -6.17
CA ILE A 53 6.99 -6.11 -7.51
C ILE A 53 6.04 -5.28 -8.38
N ASN A 54 4.74 -5.37 -8.16
CA ASN A 54 3.72 -4.71 -8.97
C ASN A 54 3.03 -3.54 -8.24
N ILE A 55 3.61 -3.03 -7.16
CA ILE A 55 2.95 -2.01 -6.32
C ILE A 55 2.63 -0.74 -7.11
N ASP A 56 3.55 -0.24 -7.93
CA ASP A 56 3.34 0.96 -8.72
C ASP A 56 2.25 0.77 -9.77
N LYS A 57 2.20 -0.39 -10.45
CA LYS A 57 1.13 -0.70 -11.41
C LYS A 57 -0.25 -0.78 -10.74
N ARG A 58 -0.31 -1.29 -9.52
CA ARG A 58 -1.55 -1.37 -8.75
C ARG A 58 -2.15 0.00 -8.46
N PHE A 59 -1.32 1.01 -8.30
CA PHE A 59 -1.73 2.39 -8.01
C PHE A 59 -1.68 3.33 -9.21
N GLU A 60 -1.34 2.82 -10.40
CA GLU A 60 -1.22 3.61 -11.64
C GLU A 60 -2.53 4.35 -11.98
N SER A 61 -3.69 3.71 -11.79
CA SER A 61 -4.98 4.38 -12.01
C SER A 61 -5.20 5.58 -11.08
N THR A 62 -4.69 5.52 -9.85
CA THR A 62 -4.77 6.63 -8.91
C THR A 62 -3.85 7.77 -9.33
N LEU A 63 -2.64 7.47 -9.82
CA LEU A 63 -1.72 8.47 -10.34
C LEU A 63 -2.30 9.16 -11.58
N ASN A 64 -2.83 8.40 -12.54
CA ASN A 64 -3.46 8.95 -13.74
C ASN A 64 -4.67 9.82 -13.39
N SER A 65 -5.48 9.41 -12.40
CA SER A 65 -6.61 10.22 -11.93
C SER A 65 -6.14 11.51 -11.26
N TYR A 66 -5.03 11.49 -10.51
CA TYR A 66 -4.45 12.68 -9.91
C TYR A 66 -3.99 13.67 -10.98
N GLU A 67 -3.28 13.21 -12.00
CA GLU A 67 -2.82 14.05 -13.12
C GLU A 67 -4.00 14.66 -13.85
N ALA A 68 -5.00 13.86 -14.21
CA ALA A 68 -6.20 14.36 -14.90
C ALA A 68 -6.96 15.41 -14.08
N ILE A 69 -7.13 15.22 -12.77
CA ILE A 69 -7.80 16.20 -11.90
C ILE A 69 -6.95 17.47 -11.79
N THR A 70 -5.63 17.34 -11.69
CA THR A 70 -4.71 18.48 -11.62
C THR A 70 -4.79 19.32 -12.89
N GLU A 71 -4.76 18.68 -14.07
CA GLU A 71 -4.93 19.36 -15.36
C GLU A 71 -6.28 20.07 -15.46
N MET A 72 -7.36 19.44 -15.01
CA MET A 72 -8.69 20.07 -14.98
C MET A 72 -8.71 21.32 -14.07
N VAL A 73 -8.06 21.26 -12.90
CA VAL A 73 -7.97 22.40 -11.97
C VAL A 73 -7.14 23.53 -12.56
N GLU A 74 -6.03 23.23 -13.24
CA GLU A 74 -5.16 24.22 -13.88
C GLU A 74 -5.81 24.89 -15.11
N SER A 75 -6.58 24.11 -15.88
CA SER A 75 -7.31 24.61 -17.05
C SER A 75 -8.62 25.32 -16.74
N TYR A 76 -9.09 25.22 -15.47
CA TYR A 76 -10.36 25.78 -15.06
C TYR A 76 -10.34 27.31 -15.09
N ASP A 77 -11.14 27.89 -15.96
CA ASP A 77 -11.22 29.35 -16.21
C ASP A 77 -12.37 30.06 -15.50
N GLY A 78 -13.07 29.36 -14.61
CA GLY A 78 -14.09 29.96 -13.73
C GLY A 78 -15.45 30.26 -14.37
N LEU A 79 -15.64 29.91 -15.65
CA LEU A 79 -16.80 30.35 -16.43
C LEU A 79 -18.07 29.46 -16.32
N GLU A 80 -18.01 28.26 -15.75
CA GLU A 80 -19.16 27.36 -15.63
C GLU A 80 -19.38 26.87 -14.19
N PHE A 81 -20.38 27.44 -13.52
CA PHE A 81 -20.75 27.11 -12.12
C PHE A 81 -21.14 25.63 -11.92
N GLY A 82 -21.73 24.98 -12.95
CA GLY A 82 -22.15 23.58 -12.85
C GLY A 82 -21.02 22.57 -12.75
N ASN A 83 -19.90 22.83 -13.42
CA ASN A 83 -18.72 21.95 -13.41
C ASN A 83 -17.85 22.13 -12.16
N MET A 84 -17.95 23.28 -11.48
CA MET A 84 -17.13 23.58 -10.29
C MET A 84 -17.46 22.64 -9.11
N THR A 85 -18.72 22.30 -8.88
CA THR A 85 -19.13 21.44 -7.77
C THR A 85 -18.57 20.02 -7.97
N ALA A 86 -18.71 19.46 -9.17
CA ALA A 86 -18.19 18.14 -9.49
C ALA A 86 -16.66 18.08 -9.42
N LEU A 87 -15.99 19.13 -9.90
CA LEU A 87 -14.53 19.23 -9.82
C LEU A 87 -14.05 19.36 -8.37
N THR A 88 -14.73 20.18 -7.57
CA THR A 88 -14.42 20.33 -6.13
C THR A 88 -14.58 18.99 -5.40
N GLU A 89 -15.64 18.25 -5.65
CA GLU A 89 -15.86 16.93 -5.07
C GLU A 89 -14.72 15.96 -5.46
N SER A 90 -14.33 15.96 -6.74
CA SER A 90 -13.24 15.14 -7.24
C SER A 90 -11.88 15.49 -6.57
N VAL A 91 -11.60 16.77 -6.40
CA VAL A 91 -10.40 17.25 -5.69
C VAL A 91 -10.41 16.83 -4.22
N VAL A 92 -11.53 17.00 -3.52
CA VAL A 92 -11.67 16.59 -2.11
C VAL A 92 -11.45 15.08 -1.96
N LYS A 93 -12.09 14.28 -2.82
CA LYS A 93 -11.96 12.83 -2.82
C LYS A 93 -10.52 12.39 -3.11
N MET A 94 -9.84 13.02 -4.08
CA MET A 94 -8.45 12.72 -4.38
C MET A 94 -7.53 13.09 -3.22
N ASN A 95 -7.69 14.26 -2.62
CA ASN A 95 -6.91 14.69 -1.47
C ASN A 95 -7.10 13.76 -0.26
N LEU A 96 -8.32 13.26 -0.04
CA LEU A 96 -8.58 12.26 1.00
C LEU A 96 -7.85 10.94 0.68
N THR A 97 -7.88 10.50 -0.58
CA THR A 97 -7.16 9.30 -1.03
C THR A 97 -5.65 9.43 -0.79
N ILE A 98 -5.06 10.59 -1.14
CA ILE A 98 -3.64 10.86 -0.89
C ILE A 98 -3.32 10.84 0.61
N ALA A 99 -4.15 11.46 1.44
CA ALA A 99 -3.97 11.48 2.89
C ALA A 99 -4.02 10.07 3.49
N GLN A 100 -4.97 9.25 3.06
CA GLN A 100 -5.05 7.84 3.47
C GLN A 100 -3.82 7.03 3.04
N HIS A 101 -3.35 7.21 1.80
CA HIS A 101 -2.13 6.56 1.33
C HIS A 101 -0.91 6.95 2.14
N LYS A 102 -0.77 8.23 2.47
CA LYS A 102 0.32 8.71 3.34
C LYS A 102 0.29 8.08 4.73
N ALA A 103 -0.88 8.01 5.34
CA ALA A 103 -1.06 7.39 6.65
C ALA A 103 -0.66 5.91 6.64
N HIS A 104 -1.07 5.17 5.62
CA HIS A 104 -0.69 3.76 5.47
C HIS A 104 0.78 3.57 5.10
N TYR A 105 1.34 4.43 4.25
CA TYR A 105 2.74 4.37 3.84
C TYR A 105 3.70 4.58 5.02
N THR A 106 3.37 5.45 5.95
CA THR A 106 4.18 5.70 7.15
C THR A 106 4.10 4.59 8.20
N SER A 107 3.11 3.70 8.08
CA SER A 107 2.96 2.56 8.98
C SER A 107 4.04 1.50 8.75
N VAL A 108 4.65 1.02 9.83
CA VAL A 108 5.65 -0.06 9.80
C VAL A 108 5.09 -1.37 9.21
N TRP A 109 3.79 -1.62 9.40
CA TRP A 109 3.11 -2.84 8.97
C TRP A 109 2.58 -2.75 7.54
N THR A 110 1.98 -1.63 7.17
CA THR A 110 1.30 -1.45 5.88
C THR A 110 2.14 -0.70 4.86
N GLY A 111 3.14 0.10 5.29
CA GLY A 111 3.95 0.92 4.41
C GLY A 111 4.52 0.19 3.19
N PRO A 112 5.08 -1.02 3.32
CA PRO A 112 5.62 -1.76 2.17
C PRO A 112 4.60 -2.09 1.07
N TRP A 113 3.29 -2.02 1.37
CA TRP A 113 2.21 -2.32 0.43
C TRP A 113 1.64 -1.09 -0.29
N TYR A 114 2.19 0.10 -0.02
CA TYR A 114 1.74 1.36 -0.56
C TYR A 114 2.85 2.03 -1.38
N SER A 115 2.48 2.67 -2.49
CA SER A 115 3.44 3.32 -3.38
C SER A 115 3.98 4.61 -2.77
N SER A 116 5.31 4.77 -2.79
CA SER A 116 5.97 6.02 -2.40
C SER A 116 5.56 7.17 -3.30
N LYS A 117 5.32 6.91 -4.58
CA LYS A 117 4.91 7.93 -5.56
C LYS A 117 3.63 8.63 -5.14
N ILE A 118 2.62 7.87 -4.64
CA ILE A 118 1.37 8.48 -4.15
C ILE A 118 1.60 9.19 -2.81
N ALA A 119 2.44 8.65 -1.94
CA ALA A 119 2.73 9.26 -0.65
C ALA A 119 3.45 10.62 -0.78
N GLU A 120 4.18 10.84 -1.87
CA GLU A 120 4.90 12.08 -2.17
C GLU A 120 4.03 13.14 -2.85
N LEU A 121 2.85 12.77 -3.38
CA LEU A 121 1.94 13.71 -4.03
C LEU A 121 1.53 14.83 -3.08
N LYS A 122 1.45 16.03 -3.63
CA LYS A 122 0.93 17.20 -2.90
C LYS A 122 -0.59 17.25 -3.02
N PRO A 123 -1.32 17.76 -2.01
CA PRO A 123 -2.74 18.01 -2.14
C PRO A 123 -3.01 18.97 -3.31
N ILE A 124 -4.05 18.69 -4.08
CA ILE A 124 -4.49 19.55 -5.17
C ILE A 124 -5.19 20.77 -4.55
N THR A 125 -4.79 21.96 -4.97
CA THR A 125 -5.36 23.23 -4.49
C THR A 125 -5.81 24.06 -5.67
N PHE A 126 -6.96 24.74 -5.54
CA PHE A 126 -7.39 25.73 -6.51
C PHE A 126 -6.56 27.00 -6.34
N HIS A 127 -5.78 27.36 -7.36
CA HIS A 127 -5.11 28.65 -7.39
C HIS A 127 -6.08 29.67 -7.99
N LYS A 128 -6.44 30.67 -7.18
CA LYS A 128 -7.15 31.83 -7.69
C LYS A 128 -6.16 32.58 -8.60
N LYS A 129 -6.40 32.55 -9.91
CA LYS A 129 -5.67 33.44 -10.82
C LYS A 129 -5.96 34.87 -10.35
N GLU A 130 -4.97 35.59 -9.82
CA GLU A 130 -5.09 37.04 -9.61
C GLU A 130 -5.41 37.67 -10.96
N GLN A 131 -6.63 38.20 -11.08
CA GLN A 131 -6.96 39.09 -12.20
C GLN A 131 -6.00 40.28 -12.09
N LYS A 132 -5.00 40.32 -12.98
CA LYS A 132 -4.24 41.53 -13.23
C LYS A 132 -5.23 42.51 -13.85
N GLU A 133 -5.65 43.50 -13.06
CA GLU A 133 -6.22 44.75 -13.55
C GLU A 133 -5.22 45.52 -14.44
#